data_cf77f50e6bfe8e8d4f28151255f57d82
#
_entry.id   cf77f50e6bfe8e8d4f28151255f57d82
#
_cell.length_a   1.000
_cell.length_b   1.000
_cell.length_c   1.000
_cell.angle_alpha   90.00
_cell.angle_beta   90.00
_cell.angle_gamma   90.00
#
_symmetry.space_group_name_H-M   'P 1'
#
loop_
_entity.id
_entity.type
_entity.pdbx_description
1 polymer ?
#
loop_
_entity_poly.entity_id
_entity_poly.type
_entity_poly.pdbx_seq_one_letter_code
_entity_poly.pdbx_strand_id
1 'polypeptide(L)'
;VLLLAGLIIVNLIVNHLPVKVTQFDFSNAKLYTLTDTTTGILKNLDQDVELYYICEGGKEDDTIQKLLDRYESASSHIKVEQIDPALYPGFTSKYTQEDVANNSVIAVSGDVSKVVNADSMYVESMNYNTYSYVKTGFDGEGMITSAVDYVTAKDICIS
;
A
#
# COMPACT_ATOMS: atom_id res chain seq x y z
N VAL A 1 -0.18 -0.70 52.83
CA VAL A 1 1.24 -0.65 52.44
C VAL A 1 1.54 -1.61 51.29
N LEU A 2 1.10 -2.86 51.32
CA LEU A 2 1.29 -3.87 50.26
C LEU A 2 0.63 -3.51 48.92
N LEU A 3 -0.57 -2.91 48.95
CA LEU A 3 -1.29 -2.45 47.75
C LEU A 3 -0.55 -1.30 47.05
N LEU A 4 0.03 -0.37 47.80
CA LEU A 4 0.77 0.76 47.25
C LEU A 4 2.09 0.31 46.60
N ALA A 5 2.79 -0.66 47.24
CA ALA A 5 4.00 -1.25 46.67
C ALA A 5 3.74 -2.01 45.35
N GLY A 6 2.62 -2.74 45.29
CA GLY A 6 2.18 -3.41 44.04
C GLY A 6 1.92 -2.45 42.89
N LEU A 7 1.27 -1.31 43.16
CA LEU A 7 0.97 -0.27 42.13
C LEU A 7 2.26 0.39 41.60
N ILE A 8 3.25 0.61 42.46
CA ILE A 8 4.54 1.19 42.07
C ILE A 8 5.33 0.20 41.21
N ILE A 9 5.32 -1.08 41.56
CA ILE A 9 6.00 -2.14 40.77
C ILE A 9 5.37 -2.30 39.40
N VAL A 10 4.04 -2.30 39.29
CA VAL A 10 3.33 -2.37 37.99
C VAL A 10 3.66 -1.15 37.14
N ASN A 11 3.68 0.05 37.71
CA ASN A 11 4.00 1.26 37.00
C ASN A 11 5.47 1.29 36.52
N LEU A 12 6.40 0.78 37.31
CA LEU A 12 7.81 0.65 36.93
C LEU A 12 7.98 -0.36 35.77
N ILE A 13 7.27 -1.49 35.82
CA ILE A 13 7.32 -2.51 34.78
C ILE A 13 6.77 -1.94 33.45
N VAL A 14 5.65 -1.22 33.47
CA VAL A 14 5.04 -0.60 32.28
C VAL A 14 5.97 0.46 31.66
N ASN A 15 6.64 1.27 32.50
CA ASN A 15 7.56 2.30 32.01
C ASN A 15 8.91 1.77 31.51
N HIS A 16 9.29 0.55 31.88
CA HIS A 16 10.53 -0.09 31.40
C HIS A 16 10.31 -1.09 30.26
N LEU A 17 9.05 -1.35 29.88
CA LEU A 17 8.80 -2.13 28.65
C LEU A 17 9.27 -1.34 27.44
N PRO A 18 10.11 -1.92 26.57
CA PRO A 18 10.49 -1.26 25.33
C PRO A 18 9.23 -0.91 24.54
N VAL A 19 9.18 0.29 23.97
CA VAL A 19 8.04 0.84 23.21
C VAL A 19 7.50 -0.14 22.17
N LYS A 20 8.34 -1.05 21.67
CA LYS A 20 7.97 -2.14 20.76
C LYS A 20 6.99 -3.17 21.32
N VAL A 21 6.87 -3.29 22.66
CA VAL A 21 5.96 -4.26 23.31
C VAL A 21 4.59 -3.63 23.61
N THR A 22 4.52 -2.30 23.73
CA THR A 22 3.28 -1.55 23.98
C THR A 22 2.61 -1.04 22.72
N GLN A 23 3.34 -0.96 21.60
CA GLN A 23 2.78 -0.80 20.27
C GLN A 23 2.47 -2.19 19.72
N PHE A 24 1.25 -2.65 19.92
CA PHE A 24 0.70 -3.72 19.11
C PHE A 24 0.65 -3.19 17.68
N ASP A 25 1.67 -3.53 16.92
CA ASP A 25 1.75 -3.23 15.50
C ASP A 25 0.82 -4.18 14.77
N PHE A 26 -0.49 -3.87 14.80
CA PHE A 26 -1.50 -4.59 14.03
C PHE A 26 -1.27 -4.48 12.51
N SER A 27 -0.41 -3.57 12.10
CA SER A 27 -0.08 -3.36 10.68
C SER A 27 0.80 -4.49 10.13
N ASN A 28 1.73 -5.03 10.90
CA ASN A 28 2.64 -6.06 10.39
C ASN A 28 1.95 -7.38 10.03
N ALA A 29 0.94 -7.83 10.77
CA ALA A 29 0.24 -9.08 10.46
C ALA A 29 -0.63 -8.98 9.19
N LYS A 30 -1.25 -7.81 8.93
CA LYS A 30 -2.03 -7.55 7.72
C LYS A 30 -1.17 -7.25 6.49
N LEU A 31 0.04 -6.72 6.69
CA LEU A 31 0.99 -6.49 5.61
C LEU A 31 1.55 -7.79 5.00
N TYR A 32 1.35 -8.94 5.66
CA TYR A 32 1.94 -10.22 5.22
C TYR A 32 0.98 -11.16 4.49
N THR A 33 -0.32 -10.88 4.41
CA THR A 33 -1.31 -11.70 3.70
C THR A 33 -2.35 -10.84 3.02
N LEU A 34 -2.65 -11.11 1.74
CA LEU A 34 -3.77 -10.50 1.06
C LEU A 34 -5.09 -10.98 1.69
N THR A 35 -6.09 -10.11 1.70
CA THR A 35 -7.43 -10.46 2.17
C THR A 35 -8.06 -11.52 1.25
N ASP A 36 -9.05 -12.25 1.77
CA ASP A 36 -9.81 -13.25 0.99
C ASP A 36 -10.52 -12.60 -0.20
N THR A 37 -10.96 -11.36 -0.05
CA THR A 37 -11.60 -10.58 -1.11
C THR A 37 -10.62 -10.32 -2.25
N THR A 38 -9.44 -9.78 -1.95
CA THR A 38 -8.37 -9.54 -2.93
C THR A 38 -7.95 -10.83 -3.61
N THR A 39 -7.68 -11.87 -2.81
CA THR A 39 -7.31 -13.19 -3.34
C THR A 39 -8.38 -13.77 -4.27
N GLY A 40 -9.65 -13.58 -3.94
CA GLY A 40 -10.79 -14.00 -4.77
C GLY A 40 -10.81 -13.26 -6.11
N ILE A 41 -10.63 -11.95 -6.11
CA ILE A 41 -10.56 -11.13 -7.34
C ILE A 41 -9.38 -11.59 -8.20
N LEU A 42 -8.18 -11.70 -7.64
CA LEU A 42 -6.97 -12.06 -8.37
C LEU A 42 -7.03 -13.46 -8.99
N LYS A 43 -7.65 -14.43 -8.31
CA LYS A 43 -7.85 -15.80 -8.85
C LYS A 43 -8.85 -15.88 -9.99
N ASN A 44 -9.79 -14.95 -10.04
CA ASN A 44 -10.84 -14.92 -11.07
C ASN A 44 -10.51 -13.99 -12.24
N LEU A 45 -9.31 -13.42 -12.28
CA LEU A 45 -8.86 -12.61 -13.42
C LEU A 45 -8.82 -13.48 -14.67
N ASP A 46 -9.40 -12.98 -15.74
CA ASP A 46 -9.39 -13.56 -17.09
C ASP A 46 -8.63 -12.67 -18.10
N GLN A 47 -8.05 -11.57 -17.61
CA GLN A 47 -7.26 -10.61 -18.38
C GLN A 47 -5.93 -10.36 -17.66
N ASP A 48 -4.89 -10.08 -18.43
CA ASP A 48 -3.60 -9.72 -17.88
C ASP A 48 -3.62 -8.25 -17.41
N VAL A 49 -3.01 -8.01 -16.25
CA VAL A 49 -2.87 -6.70 -15.64
C VAL A 49 -1.40 -6.42 -15.36
N GLU A 50 -0.93 -5.29 -15.84
CA GLU A 50 0.41 -4.78 -15.54
C GLU A 50 0.30 -3.75 -14.43
N LEU A 51 1.06 -3.94 -13.35
CA LEU A 51 1.20 -3.00 -12.25
C LEU A 51 2.56 -2.33 -12.36
N TYR A 52 2.58 -1.11 -12.87
CA TYR A 52 3.79 -0.32 -12.98
C TYR A 52 4.05 0.44 -11.67
N TYR A 53 5.10 0.05 -10.98
CA TYR A 53 5.55 0.72 -9.76
C TYR A 53 6.47 1.88 -10.12
N ILE A 54 5.99 3.10 -9.98
CA ILE A 54 6.73 4.32 -10.36
C ILE A 54 7.62 4.73 -9.21
N CYS A 55 8.90 4.40 -9.28
CA CYS A 55 9.83 4.66 -8.20
C CYS A 55 11.25 4.87 -8.70
N GLU A 56 11.90 5.96 -8.26
CA GLU A 56 13.32 6.17 -8.44
C GLU A 56 14.12 5.10 -7.68
N GLY A 57 15.17 4.57 -8.32
CA GLY A 57 16.03 3.56 -7.71
C GLY A 57 16.63 4.02 -6.38
N GLY A 58 16.47 3.20 -5.34
CA GLY A 58 16.92 3.47 -3.98
C GLY A 58 16.00 4.35 -3.13
N LYS A 59 14.78 4.64 -3.63
CA LYS A 59 13.74 5.38 -2.90
C LYS A 59 12.45 4.57 -2.76
N GLU A 60 12.57 3.25 -2.84
CA GLU A 60 11.45 2.32 -2.77
C GLU A 60 10.78 2.37 -1.39
N ASP A 61 9.44 2.33 -1.37
CA ASP A 61 8.67 2.09 -0.16
C ASP A 61 8.53 0.57 0.06
N ASP A 62 9.20 0.06 1.07
CA ASP A 62 9.23 -1.38 1.39
C ASP A 62 7.84 -1.99 1.58
N THR A 63 6.87 -1.20 2.07
CA THR A 63 5.51 -1.66 2.32
C THR A 63 4.76 -1.88 1.01
N ILE A 64 4.86 -0.92 0.10
CA ILE A 64 4.24 -0.99 -1.23
C ILE A 64 4.90 -2.08 -2.06
N GLN A 65 6.24 -2.16 -2.08
CA GLN A 65 6.96 -3.17 -2.82
C GLN A 65 6.58 -4.59 -2.39
N LYS A 66 6.59 -4.86 -1.08
CA LYS A 66 6.15 -6.16 -0.54
C LYS A 66 4.69 -6.49 -0.85
N LEU A 67 3.82 -5.50 -0.90
CA LEU A 67 2.44 -5.68 -1.31
C LEU A 67 2.36 -6.10 -2.79
N LEU A 68 3.06 -5.41 -3.68
CA LEU A 68 3.10 -5.71 -5.11
C LEU A 68 3.65 -7.11 -5.39
N ASP A 69 4.73 -7.53 -4.70
CA ASP A 69 5.29 -8.89 -4.81
C ASP A 69 4.24 -9.97 -4.51
N ARG A 70 3.28 -9.67 -3.63
CA ARG A 70 2.19 -10.60 -3.30
C ARG A 70 1.11 -10.65 -4.34
N TYR A 71 0.79 -9.51 -4.96
CA TYR A 71 -0.13 -9.49 -6.10
C TYR A 71 0.42 -10.35 -7.23
N GLU A 72 1.69 -10.19 -7.58
CA GLU A 72 2.34 -10.99 -8.61
C GLU A 72 2.38 -12.49 -8.25
N SER A 73 2.65 -12.80 -6.97
CA SER A 73 2.66 -14.20 -6.50
C SER A 73 1.26 -14.83 -6.41
N ALA A 74 0.20 -14.03 -6.28
CA ALA A 74 -1.17 -14.51 -6.09
C ALA A 74 -1.89 -14.85 -7.40
N SER A 75 -1.46 -14.28 -8.53
CA SER A 75 -2.08 -14.51 -9.83
C SER A 75 -1.08 -14.47 -10.97
N SER A 76 -1.14 -15.45 -11.87
CA SER A 76 -0.35 -15.46 -13.10
C SER A 76 -0.73 -14.38 -14.12
N HIS A 77 -1.89 -13.73 -13.91
CA HIS A 77 -2.36 -12.61 -14.72
C HIS A 77 -1.83 -11.26 -14.23
N ILE A 78 -1.17 -11.20 -13.08
CA ILE A 78 -0.56 -9.99 -12.58
C ILE A 78 0.93 -10.00 -12.87
N LYS A 79 1.42 -8.91 -13.45
CA LYS A 79 2.84 -8.65 -13.64
C LYS A 79 3.20 -7.31 -13.01
N VAL A 80 4.27 -7.28 -12.25
CA VAL A 80 4.79 -6.07 -11.61
C VAL A 80 6.08 -5.63 -12.31
N GLU A 81 6.17 -4.36 -12.66
CA GLU A 81 7.36 -3.77 -13.24
C GLU A 81 7.67 -2.42 -12.58
N GLN A 82 8.90 -2.27 -12.07
CA GLN A 82 9.37 -0.99 -11.55
C GLN A 82 9.84 -0.09 -12.68
N ILE A 83 9.32 1.12 -12.71
CA ILE A 83 9.69 2.15 -13.68
C ILE A 83 10.34 3.32 -12.96
N ASP A 84 11.61 3.55 -13.23
CA ASP A 84 12.32 4.71 -12.70
C ASP A 84 12.01 5.96 -13.55
N PRO A 85 11.31 6.97 -12.97
CA PRO A 85 10.93 8.17 -13.70
C PRO A 85 12.14 9.04 -14.09
N ALA A 86 13.28 8.88 -13.43
CA ALA A 86 14.52 9.57 -13.81
C ALA A 86 15.11 8.98 -15.11
N LEU A 87 14.92 7.68 -15.33
CA LEU A 87 15.36 6.99 -16.55
C LEU A 87 14.32 7.07 -17.66
N TYR A 88 13.02 7.06 -17.31
CA TYR A 88 11.89 7.06 -18.24
C TYR A 88 10.89 8.21 -17.98
N PRO A 89 11.31 9.49 -18.13
CA PRO A 89 10.51 10.65 -17.70
C PRO A 89 9.17 10.81 -18.43
N GLY A 90 9.02 10.20 -19.60
CA GLY A 90 7.77 10.27 -20.39
C GLY A 90 6.84 9.06 -20.19
N PHE A 91 7.19 8.11 -19.31
CA PHE A 91 6.43 6.87 -19.18
C PHE A 91 5.00 7.10 -18.68
N THR A 92 4.85 7.85 -17.60
CA THR A 92 3.56 8.11 -16.94
C THR A 92 2.58 8.90 -17.83
N SER A 93 3.11 9.77 -18.71
CA SER A 93 2.30 10.59 -19.63
C SER A 93 1.50 9.77 -20.63
N LYS A 94 1.79 8.48 -20.79
CA LYS A 94 0.99 7.56 -21.60
C LYS A 94 -0.35 7.20 -20.96
N TYR A 95 -0.42 7.30 -19.62
CA TYR A 95 -1.53 6.81 -18.82
C TYR A 95 -2.30 7.92 -18.09
N THR A 96 -1.67 9.06 -17.85
CA THR A 96 -2.28 10.21 -17.17
C THR A 96 -1.64 11.53 -17.57
N GLN A 97 -2.43 12.62 -17.45
CA GLN A 97 -1.94 13.99 -17.59
C GLN A 97 -1.57 14.60 -16.22
N GLU A 98 -1.85 13.90 -15.14
CA GLU A 98 -1.54 14.35 -13.78
C GLU A 98 -0.12 13.93 -13.40
N ASP A 99 0.48 14.66 -12.47
CA ASP A 99 1.77 14.29 -11.90
C ASP A 99 1.62 13.01 -11.05
N VAL A 100 2.50 12.05 -11.31
CA VAL A 100 2.54 10.79 -10.58
C VAL A 100 3.66 10.85 -9.55
N ALA A 101 3.30 10.82 -8.28
CA ALA A 101 4.26 10.86 -7.19
C ALA A 101 5.13 9.59 -7.16
N ASN A 102 6.33 9.71 -6.58
CA ASN A 102 7.20 8.56 -6.33
C ASN A 102 6.49 7.53 -5.44
N ASN A 103 6.72 6.24 -5.67
CA ASN A 103 6.04 5.11 -5.02
C ASN A 103 4.55 4.93 -5.39
N SER A 104 4.06 5.58 -6.43
CA SER A 104 2.72 5.36 -6.97
C SER A 104 2.67 4.10 -7.85
N VAL A 105 1.46 3.58 -8.08
CA VAL A 105 1.21 2.40 -8.92
C VAL A 105 0.26 2.76 -10.03
N ILE A 106 0.56 2.33 -11.26
CA ILE A 106 -0.35 2.42 -12.40
C ILE A 106 -0.78 1.00 -12.76
N ALA A 107 -2.05 0.70 -12.59
CA ALA A 107 -2.65 -0.54 -13.08
C ALA A 107 -3.08 -0.37 -14.54
N VAL A 108 -2.74 -1.32 -15.40
CA VAL A 108 -3.05 -1.30 -16.82
C VAL A 108 -3.57 -2.66 -17.26
N SER A 109 -4.67 -2.68 -18.01
CA SER A 109 -5.18 -3.86 -18.71
C SER A 109 -5.71 -3.44 -20.07
N GLY A 110 -5.08 -3.92 -21.15
CA GLY A 110 -5.37 -3.46 -22.49
C GLY A 110 -5.21 -1.93 -22.64
N ASP A 111 -6.27 -1.24 -23.04
CA ASP A 111 -6.27 0.22 -23.23
C ASP A 111 -6.74 0.99 -21.98
N VAL A 112 -7.06 0.30 -20.90
CA VAL A 112 -7.58 0.91 -19.67
C VAL A 112 -6.48 1.01 -18.63
N SER A 113 -6.37 2.17 -17.99
CA SER A 113 -5.39 2.41 -16.93
C SER A 113 -6.01 3.13 -15.75
N LYS A 114 -5.43 2.90 -14.55
CA LYS A 114 -5.81 3.56 -13.32
C LYS A 114 -4.57 3.85 -12.48
N VAL A 115 -4.40 5.12 -12.11
CA VAL A 115 -3.32 5.57 -11.23
C VAL A 115 -3.77 5.48 -9.78
N VAL A 116 -2.91 4.94 -8.93
CA VAL A 116 -3.02 4.93 -7.47
C VAL A 116 -1.82 5.68 -6.92
N ASN A 117 -2.05 6.90 -6.45
CA ASN A 117 -0.99 7.72 -5.89
C ASN A 117 -0.54 7.19 -4.52
N ALA A 118 0.77 7.25 -4.26
CA ALA A 118 1.37 6.78 -3.00
C ALA A 118 0.73 7.43 -1.77
N ASP A 119 0.47 8.74 -1.82
CA ASP A 119 -0.13 9.48 -0.71
C ASP A 119 -1.54 8.99 -0.37
N SER A 120 -2.30 8.54 -1.36
CA SER A 120 -3.65 8.00 -1.13
C SER A 120 -3.65 6.61 -0.47
N MET A 121 -2.55 5.87 -0.53
CA MET A 121 -2.41 4.56 0.13
C MET A 121 -2.19 4.69 1.64
N TYR A 122 -1.80 5.88 2.13
CA TYR A 122 -1.56 6.11 3.55
C TYR A 122 -2.67 6.93 4.16
N VAL A 123 -3.15 6.49 5.32
CA VAL A 123 -4.06 7.28 6.16
C VAL A 123 -3.23 8.17 7.06
N GLU A 124 -3.46 9.46 6.97
CA GLU A 124 -2.77 10.45 7.80
C GLU A 124 -3.72 11.05 8.83
N SER A 125 -3.22 11.31 10.02
CA SER A 125 -3.92 12.06 11.04
C SER A 125 -3.04 13.18 11.61
N MET A 126 -3.69 14.25 12.04
CA MET A 126 -2.98 15.37 12.66
C MET A 126 -2.58 15.01 14.09
N ASN A 127 -1.30 15.10 14.39
CA ASN A 127 -0.80 15.05 15.75
C ASN A 127 -0.89 16.45 16.36
N TYR A 128 -1.86 16.65 17.26
CA TYR A 128 -2.12 17.94 17.89
C TYR A 128 -1.01 18.41 18.84
N ASN A 129 -0.13 17.51 19.28
CA ASN A 129 1.01 17.86 20.15
C ASN A 129 2.18 18.47 19.37
N THR A 130 2.36 18.05 18.12
CA THR A 130 3.46 18.50 17.26
C THR A 130 2.99 19.32 16.07
N TYR A 131 1.67 19.48 15.90
CA TYR A 131 1.03 20.14 14.75
C TYR A 131 1.54 19.61 13.40
N SER A 132 1.81 18.30 13.32
CA SER A 132 2.28 17.63 12.11
C SER A 132 1.35 16.48 11.72
N TYR A 133 1.27 16.18 10.43
CA TYR A 133 0.59 14.98 9.95
C TYR A 133 1.49 13.77 10.15
N VAL A 134 0.90 12.69 10.66
CA VAL A 134 1.58 11.40 10.86
C VAL A 134 0.78 10.30 10.17
N LYS A 135 1.48 9.39 9.51
CA LYS A 135 0.87 8.22 8.90
C LYS A 135 0.36 7.28 10.01
N THR A 136 -0.94 7.02 10.03
CA THR A 136 -1.62 6.21 11.05
C THR A 136 -2.15 4.88 10.53
N GLY A 137 -2.20 4.70 9.21
CA GLY A 137 -2.66 3.49 8.57
C GLY A 137 -2.15 3.35 7.15
N PHE A 138 -2.35 2.18 6.56
CA PHE A 138 -2.01 1.86 5.19
C PHE A 138 -3.15 1.06 4.56
N ASP A 139 -3.71 1.55 3.45
CA ASP A 139 -4.78 0.93 2.66
C ASP A 139 -4.36 0.69 1.20
N GLY A 140 -3.09 0.41 0.99
CA GLY A 140 -2.57 0.10 -0.36
C GLY A 140 -3.25 -1.08 -1.01
N GLU A 141 -3.60 -2.11 -0.22
CA GLU A 141 -4.32 -3.28 -0.74
C GLU A 141 -5.69 -2.90 -1.30
N GLY A 142 -6.51 -2.17 -0.54
CA GLY A 142 -7.84 -1.74 -1.00
C GLY A 142 -7.76 -0.88 -2.26
N MET A 143 -6.81 0.05 -2.30
CA MET A 143 -6.61 0.96 -3.42
C MET A 143 -6.13 0.23 -4.69
N ILE A 144 -5.14 -0.66 -4.57
CA ILE A 144 -4.61 -1.42 -5.72
C ILE A 144 -5.63 -2.44 -6.21
N THR A 145 -6.32 -3.15 -5.31
CA THR A 145 -7.40 -4.09 -5.69
C THR A 145 -8.51 -3.38 -6.45
N SER A 146 -8.93 -2.20 -5.97
CA SER A 146 -9.94 -1.39 -6.68
C SER A 146 -9.46 -0.94 -8.06
N ALA A 147 -8.17 -0.65 -8.22
CA ALA A 147 -7.60 -0.31 -9.51
C ALA A 147 -7.56 -1.51 -10.46
N VAL A 148 -7.19 -2.70 -9.96
CA VAL A 148 -7.21 -3.96 -10.73
C VAL A 148 -8.63 -4.28 -11.19
N ASP A 149 -9.60 -4.22 -10.27
CA ASP A 149 -11.02 -4.44 -10.60
C ASP A 149 -11.52 -3.45 -11.65
N TYR A 150 -11.16 -2.17 -11.51
CA TYR A 150 -11.51 -1.12 -12.46
C TYR A 150 -10.98 -1.42 -13.88
N VAL A 151 -9.69 -1.75 -14.03
CA VAL A 151 -9.09 -1.94 -15.36
C VAL A 151 -9.51 -3.25 -16.02
N THR A 152 -10.05 -4.19 -15.26
CA THR A 152 -10.55 -5.48 -15.76
C THR A 152 -12.08 -5.53 -15.88
N ALA A 153 -12.80 -4.47 -15.49
CA ALA A 153 -14.25 -4.41 -15.59
C ALA A 153 -14.72 -4.51 -17.03
N LYS A 154 -15.59 -5.47 -17.32
CA LYS A 154 -16.08 -5.77 -18.69
C LYS A 154 -17.01 -4.70 -19.30
N ASP A 155 -17.49 -3.74 -18.49
CA ASP A 155 -18.51 -2.75 -18.86
C ASP A 155 -17.98 -1.32 -18.96
N ILE A 156 -16.68 -1.12 -19.16
CA ILE A 156 -16.15 0.23 -19.45
C ILE A 156 -16.51 0.55 -20.92
N CYS A 157 -17.72 1.02 -21.14
CA CYS A 157 -18.09 1.70 -22.39
C CYS A 157 -17.26 2.98 -22.47
N ILE A 158 -16.20 2.95 -23.26
CA ILE A 158 -15.46 4.14 -23.67
C ILE A 158 -16.39 4.90 -24.63
N SER A 159 -17.02 5.97 -24.13
CA SER A 159 -17.79 6.93 -24.94
C SER A 159 -16.86 8.02 -25.45
#